data_d1bab44b8ad4329ba22eed635a500c50
#
_entry.id   d1bab44b8ad4329ba22eed635a500c50
#
_cell.length_a   1.000
_cell.length_b   1.000
_cell.length_c   1.000
_cell.angle_alpha   90.00
_cell.angle_beta   90.00
_cell.angle_gamma   90.00
#
_symmetry.space_group_name_H-M   'P 1'
#
loop_
_entity.id
_entity.type
_entity.pdbx_description
1 polymer ?
#
loop_
_entity_poly.entity_id
_entity_poly.type
_entity_poly.pdbx_seq_one_letter_code
_entity_poly.pdbx_strand_id
1 'polypeptide(L)'
;MQQQQPIDKRSFIGFILITIIVTGWVIWMSTHQRTVNPTVTETKQKINANQAAAVNTTNAPTNQPTISESKEDFVRIETDLVRIMLSTKGGSIARWELKQYSSWHDKTYKGAPVQLINAKNREAAITFIGPEGKKVDTRGMNFSFEGDQRSFTLKGNDSLTITAKIVLAPGSEIIKTFTLYGNTYACKAGITLKNMENFLPQRYYDMSWKGGLKFQEQNSVDESNTSVALASVNGQIEEYDATDYAVPTTGQTIGAIDYLATRTKYFVSAIIPDKINPDAMGFVEGIRIGALGDGYTEKYSLAYRVRYTG
;
A
#
# COMPACT_ATOMS: atom_id res chain seq x y z
N MET A 1 -35.04 34.22 41.35
CA MET A 1 -34.44 35.44 40.79
C MET A 1 -32.99 35.15 40.47
N GLN A 2 -32.64 34.89 39.21
CA GLN A 2 -31.29 34.71 38.76
C GLN A 2 -30.68 36.08 38.49
N GLN A 3 -29.61 36.43 39.20
CA GLN A 3 -28.83 37.63 38.91
C GLN A 3 -28.02 37.44 37.64
N GLN A 4 -28.29 38.22 36.59
CA GLN A 4 -27.41 38.35 35.44
C GLN A 4 -26.12 39.10 35.87
N GLN A 5 -24.98 38.43 35.77
CA GLN A 5 -23.69 39.09 35.96
C GLN A 5 -23.43 40.02 34.77
N PRO A 6 -22.96 41.26 35.02
CA PRO A 6 -22.63 42.19 33.92
C PRO A 6 -21.38 41.69 33.16
N ILE A 7 -21.49 41.66 31.83
CA ILE A 7 -20.36 41.30 30.94
C ILE A 7 -19.25 42.32 31.15
N ASP A 8 -18.06 41.80 31.56
CA ASP A 8 -16.87 42.63 31.77
C ASP A 8 -16.45 43.27 30.42
N LYS A 9 -16.38 44.60 30.40
CA LYS A 9 -16.00 45.41 29.22
C LYS A 9 -14.67 44.95 28.62
N ARG A 10 -13.74 44.42 29.41
CA ARG A 10 -12.45 43.90 28.94
C ARG A 10 -12.62 42.60 28.13
N SER A 11 -13.51 41.72 28.54
CA SER A 11 -13.84 40.48 27.79
C SER A 11 -14.51 40.80 26.46
N PHE A 12 -15.35 41.84 26.42
CA PHE A 12 -16.03 42.27 25.19
C PHE A 12 -15.06 42.84 24.15
N ILE A 13 -14.08 43.65 24.60
CA ILE A 13 -13.01 44.20 23.72
C ILE A 13 -12.13 43.06 23.20
N GLY A 14 -11.80 42.05 24.02
CA GLY A 14 -11.06 40.88 23.60
C GLY A 14 -11.77 40.08 22.52
N PHE A 15 -13.09 39.93 22.63
CA PHE A 15 -13.90 39.22 21.63
C PHE A 15 -13.93 39.95 20.28
N ILE A 16 -14.05 41.27 20.29
CA ILE A 16 -14.01 42.11 19.08
C ILE A 16 -12.64 42.00 18.38
N LEU A 17 -11.54 42.03 19.13
CA LEU A 17 -10.21 41.90 18.60
C LEU A 17 -9.97 40.54 17.91
N ILE A 18 -10.39 39.44 18.56
CA ILE A 18 -10.31 38.10 17.99
C ILE A 18 -11.13 38.02 16.70
N THR A 19 -12.33 38.57 16.67
CA THR A 19 -13.21 38.55 15.48
C THR A 19 -12.56 39.32 14.33
N ILE A 20 -11.93 40.46 14.57
CA ILE A 20 -11.24 41.22 13.54
C ILE A 20 -10.03 40.44 12.97
N ILE A 21 -9.24 39.79 13.83
CA ILE A 21 -8.08 39.01 13.41
C ILE A 21 -8.52 37.82 12.56
N VAL A 22 -9.54 37.06 12.99
CA VAL A 22 -10.07 35.91 12.26
C VAL A 22 -10.65 36.33 10.92
N THR A 23 -11.42 37.41 10.88
CA THR A 23 -12.02 37.93 9.64
C THR A 23 -10.93 38.40 8.67
N GLY A 24 -9.94 39.14 9.16
CA GLY A 24 -8.78 39.56 8.36
C GLY A 24 -8.00 38.38 7.78
N TRP A 25 -7.80 37.33 8.57
CA TRP A 25 -7.12 36.10 8.13
C TRP A 25 -7.91 35.36 7.05
N VAL A 26 -9.23 35.23 7.19
CA VAL A 26 -10.11 34.61 6.20
C VAL A 26 -10.10 35.38 4.88
N ILE A 27 -10.16 36.72 4.93
CA ILE A 27 -10.10 37.57 3.73
C ILE A 27 -8.72 37.43 3.06
N TRP A 28 -7.63 37.44 3.83
CA TRP A 28 -6.28 37.25 3.32
C TRP A 28 -6.12 35.89 2.64
N MET A 29 -6.64 34.82 3.25
CA MET A 29 -6.59 33.46 2.71
C MET A 29 -7.40 33.33 1.41
N SER A 30 -8.58 33.97 1.33
CA SER A 30 -9.43 33.95 0.12
C SER A 30 -8.83 34.72 -1.07
N THR A 31 -8.06 35.79 -0.81
CA THR A 31 -7.40 36.58 -1.86
C THR A 31 -6.07 35.98 -2.34
N HIS A 32 -5.49 35.05 -1.58
CA HIS A 32 -4.23 34.37 -1.95
C HIS A 32 -4.42 32.92 -2.48
N GLN A 33 -5.66 32.46 -2.63
CA GLN A 33 -5.91 31.23 -3.37
C GLN A 33 -5.66 31.47 -4.86
N ARG A 34 -4.54 30.91 -5.38
CA ARG A 34 -4.29 30.82 -6.82
C ARG A 34 -5.39 29.93 -7.41
N THR A 35 -6.32 30.54 -8.13
CA THR A 35 -7.29 29.84 -8.95
C THR A 35 -6.56 29.10 -10.07
N VAL A 36 -6.42 27.80 -9.92
CA VAL A 36 -6.06 26.92 -11.02
C VAL A 36 -7.36 26.65 -11.78
N ASN A 37 -7.63 27.44 -12.81
CA ASN A 37 -8.72 27.16 -13.75
C ASN A 37 -8.30 25.98 -14.65
N PRO A 38 -9.03 24.89 -14.70
CA PRO A 38 -8.88 23.91 -15.76
C PRO A 38 -9.63 24.43 -16.99
N THR A 39 -8.93 25.12 -17.88
CA THR A 39 -9.47 25.42 -19.22
C THR A 39 -9.41 24.13 -20.04
N VAL A 40 -10.52 23.44 -20.12
CA VAL A 40 -10.73 22.38 -21.13
C VAL A 40 -11.06 23.07 -22.44
N THR A 41 -10.07 23.21 -23.30
CA THR A 41 -10.28 23.62 -24.70
C THR A 41 -10.33 22.35 -25.54
N GLU A 42 -11.53 21.93 -25.91
CA GLU A 42 -11.72 20.93 -26.98
C GLU A 42 -11.34 21.56 -28.32
N THR A 43 -10.16 21.23 -28.81
CA THR A 43 -9.79 21.52 -30.20
C THR A 43 -9.85 20.21 -30.99
N LYS A 44 -10.97 20.02 -31.71
CA LYS A 44 -11.05 19.02 -32.78
C LYS A 44 -10.17 19.47 -33.94
N GLN A 45 -8.97 18.95 -34.07
CA GLN A 45 -8.19 19.04 -35.31
C GLN A 45 -8.23 17.73 -36.07
N LYS A 46 -8.84 17.79 -37.25
CA LYS A 46 -8.69 16.78 -38.31
C LYS A 46 -7.24 16.75 -38.76
N ILE A 47 -6.57 15.63 -38.61
CA ILE A 47 -5.24 15.42 -39.18
C ILE A 47 -5.42 14.72 -40.51
N ASN A 48 -5.08 15.47 -41.58
CA ASN A 48 -4.87 14.91 -42.93
C ASN A 48 -3.54 14.11 -42.95
N ALA A 49 -3.63 12.91 -43.48
CA ALA A 49 -2.45 12.12 -43.85
C ALA A 49 -1.73 12.77 -45.04
N ASN A 50 -0.45 12.99 -44.89
CA ASN A 50 0.64 12.83 -45.88
C ASN A 50 1.77 13.81 -45.60
N GLN A 51 2.87 13.31 -45.09
CA GLN A 51 4.21 13.50 -45.69
C GLN A 51 5.27 12.80 -44.82
N ALA A 52 5.86 11.80 -45.37
CA ALA A 52 7.05 11.14 -44.84
C ALA A 52 8.27 12.05 -45.06
N ALA A 53 9.01 12.33 -43.99
CA ALA A 53 10.40 12.76 -44.05
C ALA A 53 11.18 12.04 -42.95
N ALA A 54 12.09 11.18 -43.38
CA ALA A 54 13.00 10.43 -42.53
C ALA A 54 13.95 11.39 -41.77
N VAL A 55 13.93 11.38 -40.45
CA VAL A 55 15.02 11.91 -39.63
C VAL A 55 15.62 10.72 -38.88
N ASN A 56 16.83 10.35 -39.28
CA ASN A 56 17.68 9.42 -38.55
C ASN A 56 18.02 10.00 -37.19
N THR A 57 17.36 9.53 -36.14
CA THR A 57 17.77 9.77 -34.75
C THR A 57 18.43 8.51 -34.25
N THR A 58 19.69 8.61 -33.94
CA THR A 58 20.52 7.60 -33.27
C THR A 58 19.89 7.24 -31.95
N ASN A 59 19.32 6.02 -31.85
CA ASN A 59 18.74 5.49 -30.63
C ASN A 59 19.86 5.16 -29.63
N ALA A 60 20.01 6.00 -28.60
CA ALA A 60 20.63 5.57 -27.35
C ALA A 60 19.66 4.59 -26.67
N PRO A 61 20.11 3.48 -26.06
CA PRO A 61 19.23 2.54 -25.40
C PRO A 61 18.58 3.17 -24.18
N THR A 62 17.30 3.51 -24.29
CA THR A 62 16.49 3.92 -23.16
C THR A 62 16.20 2.69 -22.33
N ASN A 63 16.88 2.55 -21.18
CA ASN A 63 16.67 1.49 -20.20
C ASN A 63 15.34 1.68 -19.44
N GLN A 64 14.22 1.78 -20.14
CA GLN A 64 12.90 1.65 -19.50
C GLN A 64 12.51 0.18 -19.52
N PRO A 65 12.11 -0.39 -18.35
CA PRO A 65 11.58 -1.74 -18.34
C PRO A 65 10.33 -1.80 -19.19
N THR A 66 10.38 -2.60 -20.27
CA THR A 66 9.25 -2.80 -21.17
C THR A 66 8.12 -3.46 -20.38
N ILE A 67 7.02 -2.74 -20.16
CA ILE A 67 5.80 -3.31 -19.58
C ILE A 67 5.20 -4.21 -20.67
N SER A 68 5.53 -5.50 -20.60
CA SER A 68 4.91 -6.50 -21.44
C SER A 68 3.45 -6.69 -21.01
N GLU A 69 2.49 -6.52 -21.91
CA GLU A 69 1.07 -6.86 -21.69
C GLU A 69 0.82 -8.38 -21.65
N SER A 70 1.70 -9.13 -21.00
CA SER A 70 1.47 -10.55 -20.84
C SER A 70 0.28 -10.79 -19.91
N LYS A 71 -0.51 -11.81 -20.22
CA LYS A 71 -1.66 -12.25 -19.43
C LYS A 71 -1.19 -12.61 -18.03
N GLU A 72 -1.92 -12.10 -17.02
CA GLU A 72 -1.66 -12.42 -15.62
C GLU A 72 -1.89 -13.92 -15.37
N ASP A 73 -0.90 -14.59 -14.75
CA ASP A 73 -0.96 -15.99 -14.34
C ASP A 73 -0.86 -16.09 -12.81
N PHE A 74 -1.33 -17.22 -12.26
CA PHE A 74 -1.46 -17.41 -10.83
C PHE A 74 -0.93 -18.78 -10.39
N VAL A 75 -0.22 -18.80 -9.25
CA VAL A 75 0.04 -20.01 -8.48
C VAL A 75 -0.92 -20.08 -7.31
N ARG A 76 -1.64 -21.21 -7.17
CA ARG A 76 -2.61 -21.48 -6.12
C ARG A 76 -2.04 -22.45 -5.12
N ILE A 77 -2.10 -22.10 -3.87
CA ILE A 77 -1.62 -22.92 -2.77
C ILE A 77 -2.75 -23.09 -1.75
N GLU A 78 -3.08 -24.32 -1.42
CA GLU A 78 -4.01 -24.65 -0.36
C GLU A 78 -3.26 -25.34 0.77
N THR A 79 -3.45 -24.85 2.01
CA THR A 79 -2.90 -25.45 3.24
C THR A 79 -4.04 -25.94 4.12
N ASP A 80 -3.75 -26.45 5.31
CA ASP A 80 -4.78 -26.79 6.28
C ASP A 80 -5.59 -25.57 6.74
N LEU A 81 -4.97 -24.39 6.76
CA LEU A 81 -5.52 -23.15 7.34
C LEU A 81 -5.92 -22.09 6.31
N VAL A 82 -5.22 -22.00 5.19
CA VAL A 82 -5.38 -20.91 4.22
C VAL A 82 -5.44 -21.39 2.77
N ARG A 83 -6.08 -20.58 1.91
CA ARG A 83 -5.93 -20.64 0.46
C ARG A 83 -5.25 -19.36 -0.01
N ILE A 84 -4.15 -19.50 -0.72
CA ILE A 84 -3.30 -18.39 -1.16
C ILE A 84 -3.23 -18.39 -2.68
N MET A 85 -3.20 -17.19 -3.25
CA MET A 85 -2.97 -17.01 -4.68
C MET A 85 -1.83 -16.00 -4.86
N LEU A 86 -0.76 -16.45 -5.50
CA LEU A 86 0.34 -15.60 -5.94
C LEU A 86 0.10 -15.22 -7.40
N SER A 87 0.42 -13.98 -7.77
CA SER A 87 0.23 -13.42 -9.10
C SER A 87 1.56 -13.10 -9.76
N THR A 88 1.66 -13.33 -11.08
CA THR A 88 2.78 -12.82 -11.89
C THR A 88 2.84 -11.31 -11.87
N LYS A 89 1.72 -10.59 -11.72
CA LYS A 89 1.75 -9.14 -11.56
C LYS A 89 2.37 -8.77 -10.23
N GLY A 90 3.52 -8.11 -10.31
CA GLY A 90 4.31 -7.72 -9.16
C GLY A 90 5.04 -8.88 -8.49
N GLY A 91 4.91 -10.14 -8.95
CA GLY A 91 5.35 -11.30 -8.18
C GLY A 91 4.80 -11.19 -6.76
N SER A 92 3.49 -11.11 -6.59
CA SER A 92 2.83 -10.59 -5.39
C SER A 92 1.77 -11.54 -4.85
N ILE A 93 1.32 -11.29 -3.62
CA ILE A 93 0.19 -12.01 -3.02
C ILE A 93 -1.10 -11.33 -3.50
N ALA A 94 -1.93 -12.08 -4.24
CA ALA A 94 -3.21 -11.60 -4.77
C ALA A 94 -4.41 -12.02 -3.93
N ARG A 95 -4.31 -13.13 -3.18
CA ARG A 95 -5.38 -13.64 -2.32
C ARG A 95 -4.82 -14.30 -1.09
N TRP A 96 -5.49 -14.09 0.05
CA TRP A 96 -5.21 -14.76 1.30
C TRP A 96 -6.53 -15.04 2.01
N GLU A 97 -6.99 -16.27 1.94
CA GLU A 97 -8.28 -16.69 2.44
C GLU A 97 -8.10 -17.60 3.65
N LEU A 98 -8.80 -17.31 4.73
CA LEU A 98 -8.78 -18.09 5.98
C LEU A 98 -9.90 -19.14 5.93
N LYS A 99 -9.56 -20.44 5.93
CA LYS A 99 -10.52 -21.54 5.77
C LYS A 99 -11.44 -21.74 6.98
N GLN A 100 -10.96 -21.38 8.17
CA GLN A 100 -11.66 -21.63 9.43
C GLN A 100 -12.53 -20.45 9.91
N TYR A 101 -12.56 -19.35 9.16
CA TYR A 101 -13.28 -18.13 9.50
C TYR A 101 -14.26 -17.75 8.40
N SER A 102 -15.46 -17.33 8.80
CA SER A 102 -16.53 -16.94 7.88
C SER A 102 -16.76 -15.44 7.91
N SER A 103 -16.95 -14.86 6.73
CA SER A 103 -17.22 -13.44 6.55
C SER A 103 -18.72 -13.12 6.66
N TRP A 104 -19.05 -11.94 7.20
CA TRP A 104 -20.39 -11.37 7.28
C TRP A 104 -20.53 -10.06 6.50
N HIS A 105 -19.50 -9.67 5.76
CA HIS A 105 -19.42 -8.37 5.13
C HIS A 105 -20.62 -8.03 4.23
N ASP A 106 -21.23 -9.04 3.59
CA ASP A 106 -22.40 -8.82 2.77
C ASP A 106 -23.31 -10.07 2.75
N LYS A 107 -24.60 -9.87 2.48
CA LYS A 107 -25.58 -10.94 2.43
C LYS A 107 -25.23 -12.03 1.38
N THR A 108 -24.58 -11.62 0.30
CA THR A 108 -24.16 -12.51 -0.81
C THR A 108 -23.00 -13.41 -0.41
N TYR A 109 -22.14 -12.94 0.52
CA TYR A 109 -20.92 -13.63 0.96
C TYR A 109 -21.04 -14.19 2.39
N LYS A 110 -22.21 -14.10 3.00
CA LYS A 110 -22.45 -14.63 4.34
C LYS A 110 -22.07 -16.12 4.42
N GLY A 111 -21.15 -16.44 5.32
CA GLY A 111 -20.61 -17.80 5.48
C GLY A 111 -19.52 -18.17 4.49
N ALA A 112 -19.13 -17.30 3.55
CA ALA A 112 -17.93 -17.51 2.76
C ALA A 112 -16.67 -17.38 3.62
N PRO A 113 -15.58 -18.08 3.29
CA PRO A 113 -14.31 -17.91 4.00
C PRO A 113 -13.82 -16.47 3.98
N VAL A 114 -13.22 -16.04 5.09
CA VAL A 114 -12.66 -14.71 5.22
C VAL A 114 -11.54 -14.47 4.20
N GLN A 115 -11.68 -13.46 3.36
CA GLN A 115 -10.64 -12.99 2.47
C GLN A 115 -9.98 -11.75 3.10
N LEU A 116 -8.74 -11.89 3.58
CA LEU A 116 -8.06 -10.82 4.32
C LEU A 116 -7.68 -9.61 3.48
N ILE A 117 -7.29 -9.83 2.23
CA ILE A 117 -6.71 -8.77 1.38
C ILE A 117 -7.57 -8.47 0.16
N ASN A 118 -7.47 -7.27 -0.37
CA ASN A 118 -8.07 -6.95 -1.65
C ASN A 118 -7.17 -7.45 -2.78
N ALA A 119 -7.69 -8.32 -3.65
CA ALA A 119 -6.95 -8.90 -4.76
C ALA A 119 -6.33 -7.86 -5.73
N LYS A 120 -6.88 -6.64 -5.78
CA LYS A 120 -6.35 -5.55 -6.60
C LYS A 120 -5.08 -4.91 -6.02
N ASN A 121 -4.81 -5.08 -4.72
CA ASN A 121 -3.69 -4.41 -4.05
C ASN A 121 -2.33 -5.02 -4.38
N ARG A 122 -2.27 -6.33 -4.70
CA ARG A 122 -1.00 -7.02 -5.00
C ARG A 122 0.02 -6.83 -3.88
N GLU A 123 -0.22 -7.50 -2.74
CA GLU A 123 0.58 -7.34 -1.52
C GLU A 123 2.00 -7.93 -1.67
N ALA A 124 2.91 -7.49 -0.81
CA ALA A 124 4.35 -7.77 -0.89
C ALA A 124 4.99 -7.26 -2.19
N ALA A 125 4.49 -6.15 -2.74
CA ALA A 125 5.12 -5.49 -3.87
C ALA A 125 6.36 -4.69 -3.43
N ILE A 126 7.25 -4.44 -4.40
CA ILE A 126 8.46 -3.64 -4.20
C ILE A 126 8.27 -2.28 -4.87
N THR A 127 8.69 -1.22 -4.20
CA THR A 127 8.80 0.11 -4.80
C THR A 127 10.18 0.69 -4.55
N PHE A 128 10.67 1.48 -5.50
CA PHE A 128 11.94 2.21 -5.38
C PHE A 128 11.93 3.45 -6.27
N ILE A 129 12.91 4.34 -6.07
CA ILE A 129 13.13 5.49 -6.94
C ILE A 129 14.13 5.12 -8.02
N GLY A 130 13.72 5.18 -9.27
CA GLY A 130 14.53 4.89 -10.43
C GLY A 130 15.48 6.03 -10.82
N PRO A 131 16.29 5.83 -11.88
CA PRO A 131 17.32 6.79 -12.32
C PRO A 131 16.78 8.19 -12.68
N GLU A 132 15.54 8.26 -13.19
CA GLU A 132 14.88 9.52 -13.53
C GLU A 132 14.22 10.23 -12.34
N GLY A 133 14.46 9.75 -11.10
CA GLY A 133 13.79 10.25 -9.91
C GLY A 133 12.31 9.82 -9.79
N LYS A 134 11.82 9.01 -10.72
CA LYS A 134 10.44 8.50 -10.71
C LYS A 134 10.29 7.28 -9.81
N LYS A 135 9.19 7.21 -9.10
CA LYS A 135 8.82 6.03 -8.32
C LYS A 135 8.48 4.87 -9.26
N VAL A 136 9.20 3.77 -9.11
CA VAL A 136 8.93 2.50 -9.77
C VAL A 136 8.12 1.63 -8.82
N ASP A 137 7.04 1.03 -9.30
CA ASP A 137 6.15 0.14 -8.56
C ASP A 137 6.03 -1.17 -9.31
N THR A 138 6.54 -2.24 -8.71
CA THR A 138 6.56 -3.55 -9.36
C THR A 138 5.18 -4.18 -9.53
N ARG A 139 4.11 -3.64 -8.92
CA ARG A 139 2.73 -4.14 -9.11
C ARG A 139 2.26 -4.15 -10.57
N GLY A 140 2.78 -3.23 -11.38
CA GLY A 140 2.50 -3.17 -12.81
C GLY A 140 3.38 -4.08 -13.67
N MET A 141 4.41 -4.71 -13.10
CA MET A 141 5.38 -5.52 -13.82
C MET A 141 5.02 -7.00 -13.81
N ASN A 142 5.32 -7.72 -14.87
CA ASN A 142 5.10 -9.16 -14.97
C ASN A 142 6.34 -9.94 -14.57
N PHE A 143 6.22 -10.69 -13.50
CA PHE A 143 7.18 -11.69 -13.07
C PHE A 143 6.85 -13.05 -13.71
N SER A 144 7.83 -13.92 -13.81
CA SER A 144 7.66 -15.33 -14.14
C SER A 144 7.83 -16.18 -12.89
N PHE A 145 6.99 -17.19 -12.70
CA PHE A 145 7.19 -18.20 -11.68
C PHE A 145 8.12 -19.29 -12.21
N GLU A 146 9.01 -19.80 -11.36
CA GLU A 146 9.82 -20.97 -11.68
C GLU A 146 8.95 -22.23 -11.71
N GLY A 147 9.24 -23.13 -12.67
CA GLY A 147 8.48 -24.36 -12.90
C GLY A 147 7.11 -24.15 -13.53
N ASP A 148 6.46 -25.25 -13.91
CA ASP A 148 5.19 -25.24 -14.67
C ASP A 148 3.97 -25.51 -13.77
N GLN A 149 4.18 -26.05 -12.60
CA GLN A 149 3.09 -26.38 -11.68
C GLN A 149 2.48 -25.10 -11.09
N ARG A 150 1.14 -24.99 -11.14
CA ARG A 150 0.37 -23.81 -10.72
C ARG A 150 -0.61 -24.09 -9.58
N SER A 151 -0.63 -25.32 -9.05
CA SER A 151 -1.50 -25.68 -7.94
C SER A 151 -0.79 -26.64 -6.99
N PHE A 152 -0.85 -26.34 -5.70
CA PHE A 152 -0.18 -27.09 -4.65
C PHE A 152 -1.10 -27.28 -3.46
N THR A 153 -0.96 -28.40 -2.75
CA THR A 153 -1.62 -28.67 -1.48
C THR A 153 -0.58 -29.04 -0.45
N LEU A 154 -0.57 -28.35 0.70
CA LEU A 154 0.36 -28.56 1.81
C LEU A 154 -0.44 -28.98 3.05
N LYS A 155 0.08 -29.96 3.77
CA LYS A 155 -0.55 -30.48 5.00
C LYS A 155 0.46 -30.57 6.13
N GLY A 156 0.00 -30.32 7.36
CA GLY A 156 0.82 -30.50 8.56
C GLY A 156 2.15 -29.77 8.46
N ASN A 157 3.24 -30.49 8.47
CA ASN A 157 4.61 -29.96 8.44
C ASN A 157 5.18 -29.75 7.03
N ASP A 158 4.37 -29.93 5.98
CA ASP A 158 4.82 -29.64 4.61
C ASP A 158 5.20 -28.17 4.47
N SER A 159 6.21 -27.92 3.63
CA SER A 159 6.64 -26.57 3.24
C SER A 159 6.89 -26.49 1.73
N LEU A 160 6.64 -25.33 1.16
CA LEU A 160 6.85 -25.06 -0.25
C LEU A 160 7.42 -23.66 -0.43
N THR A 161 8.45 -23.50 -1.24
CA THR A 161 8.96 -22.22 -1.68
C THR A 161 8.62 -21.99 -3.14
N ILE A 162 7.93 -20.89 -3.43
CA ILE A 162 7.63 -20.41 -4.78
C ILE A 162 8.57 -19.23 -5.09
N THR A 163 9.23 -19.30 -6.23
CA THR A 163 10.10 -18.22 -6.74
C THR A 163 9.40 -17.48 -7.87
N ALA A 164 9.36 -16.16 -7.75
CA ALA A 164 8.94 -15.24 -8.80
C ALA A 164 10.12 -14.36 -9.21
N LYS A 165 10.39 -14.24 -10.51
CA LYS A 165 11.54 -13.50 -11.05
C LYS A 165 11.15 -12.55 -12.17
N ILE A 166 11.79 -11.39 -12.22
CA ILE A 166 11.78 -10.50 -13.37
C ILE A 166 13.22 -10.08 -13.72
N VAL A 167 13.52 -10.07 -15.01
CA VAL A 167 14.76 -9.55 -15.58
C VAL A 167 14.49 -8.15 -16.12
N LEU A 168 15.19 -7.15 -15.62
CA LEU A 168 15.05 -5.75 -16.05
C LEU A 168 16.06 -5.38 -17.14
N ALA A 169 17.25 -5.97 -17.07
CA ALA A 169 18.31 -5.88 -18.08
C ALA A 169 19.17 -7.15 -18.00
N PRO A 170 20.04 -7.45 -18.97
CA PRO A 170 20.97 -8.57 -18.88
C PRO A 170 21.73 -8.56 -17.56
N GLY A 171 21.54 -9.60 -16.76
CA GLY A 171 22.14 -9.77 -15.43
C GLY A 171 21.46 -9.00 -14.30
N SER A 172 20.53 -8.06 -14.55
CA SER A 172 19.80 -7.31 -13.51
C SER A 172 18.43 -7.93 -13.25
N GLU A 173 18.23 -8.44 -12.04
CA GLU A 173 17.06 -9.24 -11.69
C GLU A 173 16.46 -8.83 -10.34
N ILE A 174 15.14 -8.91 -10.24
CA ILE A 174 14.41 -8.93 -8.97
C ILE A 174 13.87 -10.35 -8.79
N ILE A 175 14.26 -11.00 -7.72
CA ILE A 175 13.82 -12.34 -7.35
C ILE A 175 13.08 -12.25 -6.03
N LYS A 176 11.88 -12.81 -5.99
CA LYS A 176 11.04 -12.90 -4.79
C LYS A 176 10.75 -14.36 -4.49
N THR A 177 10.90 -14.74 -3.23
CA THR A 177 10.57 -16.09 -2.75
C THR A 177 9.47 -15.99 -1.73
N PHE A 178 8.53 -16.95 -1.78
CA PHE A 178 7.46 -17.11 -0.80
C PHE A 178 7.52 -18.54 -0.27
N THR A 179 7.91 -18.70 1.00
CA THR A 179 7.90 -20.00 1.66
C THR A 179 6.65 -20.11 2.52
N LEU A 180 5.84 -21.09 2.21
CA LEU A 180 4.55 -21.39 2.83
C LEU A 180 4.61 -22.72 3.57
N TYR A 181 3.79 -22.87 4.60
CA TYR A 181 3.76 -24.04 5.45
C TYR A 181 2.34 -24.57 5.59
N GLY A 182 2.18 -25.88 5.78
CA GLY A 182 0.86 -26.53 5.85
C GLY A 182 0.01 -26.10 7.04
N ASN A 183 0.63 -25.78 8.17
CA ASN A 183 -0.03 -25.61 9.48
C ASN A 183 0.14 -24.22 10.11
N THR A 184 0.53 -23.20 9.36
CA THR A 184 0.63 -21.82 9.88
C THR A 184 -0.09 -20.80 9.01
N TYR A 185 -0.42 -19.65 9.61
CA TYR A 185 -0.92 -18.48 8.90
C TYR A 185 0.22 -17.57 8.37
N ALA A 186 1.47 -17.87 8.70
CA ALA A 186 2.62 -17.09 8.32
C ALA A 186 3.19 -17.52 6.95
N CYS A 187 3.78 -16.58 6.24
CA CYS A 187 4.54 -16.78 5.01
C CYS A 187 5.90 -16.10 5.16
N LYS A 188 6.98 -16.79 4.82
CA LYS A 188 8.29 -16.17 4.73
C LYS A 188 8.48 -15.57 3.34
N ALA A 189 8.70 -14.26 3.26
CA ALA A 189 8.96 -13.56 2.01
C ALA A 189 10.43 -13.15 1.92
N GLY A 190 11.13 -13.57 0.86
CA GLY A 190 12.48 -13.15 0.55
C GLY A 190 12.54 -12.25 -0.68
N ILE A 191 13.44 -11.28 -0.68
CA ILE A 191 13.70 -10.39 -1.81
C ILE A 191 15.19 -10.39 -2.07
N THR A 192 15.58 -10.73 -3.31
CA THR A 192 16.96 -10.66 -3.78
C THR A 192 17.00 -9.74 -4.99
N LEU A 193 17.85 -8.74 -4.94
CA LEU A 193 18.12 -7.81 -6.02
C LEU A 193 19.52 -8.09 -6.55
N LYS A 194 19.66 -8.40 -7.85
CA LYS A 194 20.95 -8.67 -8.47
C LYS A 194 21.29 -7.55 -9.46
N ASN A 195 22.50 -7.01 -9.34
CA ASN A 195 23.05 -5.98 -10.23
C ASN A 195 22.07 -4.82 -10.48
N MET A 196 21.48 -4.29 -9.40
CA MET A 196 20.45 -3.28 -9.47
C MET A 196 20.98 -1.85 -9.30
N GLU A 197 22.29 -1.62 -9.28
CA GLU A 197 22.93 -0.33 -9.04
C GLU A 197 22.44 0.76 -10.00
N ASN A 198 22.27 0.40 -11.26
CA ASN A 198 21.80 1.32 -12.30
C ASN A 198 20.29 1.62 -12.20
N PHE A 199 19.52 0.78 -11.50
CA PHE A 199 18.10 0.92 -11.32
C PHE A 199 17.73 1.56 -9.97
N LEU A 200 18.62 1.47 -8.97
CA LEU A 200 18.46 1.98 -7.60
C LEU A 200 19.53 3.03 -7.25
N PRO A 201 19.53 4.22 -7.84
CA PRO A 201 20.54 5.24 -7.55
C PRO A 201 20.56 5.67 -6.09
N GLN A 202 19.41 5.63 -5.40
CA GLN A 202 19.30 5.94 -3.97
C GLN A 202 19.68 4.75 -3.07
N ARG A 203 19.90 3.56 -3.63
CA ARG A 203 20.22 2.33 -2.90
C ARG A 203 19.20 1.93 -1.83
N TYR A 204 17.93 2.25 -2.02
CA TYR A 204 16.83 1.84 -1.15
C TYR A 204 15.68 1.28 -1.96
N TYR A 205 15.01 0.29 -1.38
CA TYR A 205 13.73 -0.20 -1.87
C TYR A 205 12.78 -0.46 -0.70
N ASP A 206 11.50 -0.36 -0.97
CA ASP A 206 10.46 -0.60 0.00
C ASP A 206 9.72 -1.89 -0.34
N MET A 207 9.58 -2.80 0.63
CA MET A 207 8.59 -3.86 0.59
C MET A 207 7.29 -3.31 1.15
N SER A 208 6.20 -3.40 0.40
CA SER A 208 4.95 -2.76 0.76
C SER A 208 3.78 -3.73 0.89
N TRP A 209 2.94 -3.44 1.88
CA TRP A 209 1.59 -3.96 2.07
C TRP A 209 0.61 -2.79 1.88
N LYS A 210 -0.26 -2.84 0.87
CA LYS A 210 -1.16 -1.73 0.54
C LYS A 210 -2.62 -2.06 0.78
N GLY A 211 -3.32 -1.10 1.40
CA GLY A 211 -4.77 -1.15 1.52
C GLY A 211 -5.29 -1.95 2.70
N GLY A 212 -4.42 -2.34 3.63
CA GLY A 212 -4.79 -2.94 4.90
C GLY A 212 -5.52 -4.28 4.79
N LEU A 213 -6.37 -4.53 5.76
CA LEU A 213 -7.21 -5.71 5.83
C LEU A 213 -8.64 -5.36 5.38
N LYS A 214 -9.31 -6.32 4.75
CA LYS A 214 -10.74 -6.18 4.44
C LYS A 214 -11.57 -6.34 5.70
N PHE A 215 -12.55 -5.47 5.87
CA PHE A 215 -13.56 -5.61 6.91
C PHE A 215 -14.46 -6.80 6.62
N GLN A 216 -14.92 -7.46 7.66
CA GLN A 216 -15.67 -8.71 7.59
C GLN A 216 -17.10 -8.60 8.10
N GLU A 217 -17.44 -7.51 8.78
CA GLU A 217 -18.77 -7.24 9.31
C GLU A 217 -19.68 -6.52 8.30
N GLN A 218 -20.99 -6.73 8.40
CA GLN A 218 -21.97 -5.98 7.64
C GLN A 218 -22.01 -4.52 8.08
N ASN A 219 -22.00 -4.28 9.40
CA ASN A 219 -21.83 -2.96 9.98
C ASN A 219 -20.34 -2.76 10.29
N SER A 220 -19.71 -1.87 9.54
CA SER A 220 -18.27 -1.64 9.63
C SER A 220 -17.88 -0.69 10.78
N VAL A 221 -18.82 -0.09 11.51
CA VAL A 221 -18.52 0.90 12.57
C VAL A 221 -17.63 0.30 13.65
N ASP A 222 -17.96 -0.90 14.13
CA ASP A 222 -17.19 -1.56 15.20
C ASP A 222 -15.80 -2.00 14.73
N GLU A 223 -15.68 -2.48 13.49
CA GLU A 223 -14.36 -2.80 12.92
C GLU A 223 -13.52 -1.54 12.70
N SER A 224 -14.14 -0.45 12.22
CA SER A 224 -13.53 0.85 12.03
C SER A 224 -12.96 1.40 13.34
N ASN A 225 -13.73 1.37 14.43
CA ASN A 225 -13.31 1.87 15.75
C ASN A 225 -12.11 1.12 16.35
N THR A 226 -11.76 -0.04 15.83
CA THR A 226 -10.64 -0.88 16.30
C THR A 226 -9.55 -1.05 15.27
N SER A 227 -9.75 -0.50 14.07
CA SER A 227 -8.81 -0.61 12.95
C SER A 227 -7.70 0.43 13.09
N VAL A 228 -6.46 -0.05 13.21
CA VAL A 228 -5.28 0.82 13.32
C VAL A 228 -4.09 0.20 12.60
N ALA A 229 -3.10 1.02 12.28
CA ALA A 229 -1.77 0.53 11.96
C ALA A 229 -0.83 0.70 13.15
N LEU A 230 0.17 -0.16 13.23
CA LEU A 230 1.12 -0.26 14.34
C LEU A 230 2.54 -0.31 13.79
N ALA A 231 3.45 0.38 14.46
CA ALA A 231 4.88 0.19 14.28
C ALA A 231 5.51 -0.12 15.64
N SER A 232 6.27 -1.23 15.74
CA SER A 232 7.07 -1.53 16.92
C SER A 232 8.54 -1.30 16.60
N VAL A 233 9.19 -0.46 17.41
CA VAL A 233 10.60 -0.10 17.26
C VAL A 233 11.26 -0.17 18.63
N ASN A 234 12.30 -1.01 18.77
CA ASN A 234 12.98 -1.23 20.03
C ASN A 234 12.00 -1.62 21.18
N GLY A 235 10.96 -2.41 20.88
CA GLY A 235 9.93 -2.83 21.81
C GLY A 235 8.91 -1.75 22.20
N GLN A 236 8.99 -0.55 21.63
CA GLN A 236 8.00 0.51 21.80
C GLN A 236 7.00 0.47 20.65
N ILE A 237 5.71 0.52 20.97
CA ILE A 237 4.62 0.47 19.97
C ILE A 237 4.07 1.87 19.74
N GLU A 238 4.02 2.27 18.47
CA GLU A 238 3.34 3.46 18.00
C GLU A 238 2.08 3.04 17.24
N GLU A 239 0.94 3.68 17.57
CA GLU A 239 -0.33 3.45 16.92
C GLU A 239 -0.66 4.62 15.97
N TYR A 240 -1.14 4.29 14.78
CA TYR A 240 -1.58 5.23 13.76
C TYR A 240 -3.05 4.98 13.44
N ASP A 241 -3.92 5.87 13.92
CA ASP A 241 -5.36 5.79 13.72
C ASP A 241 -5.83 6.86 12.74
N ALA A 242 -6.50 6.43 11.67
CA ALA A 242 -7.09 7.31 10.66
C ALA A 242 -8.52 7.69 11.08
N THR A 243 -8.66 8.58 12.06
CA THR A 243 -9.95 8.96 12.65
C THR A 243 -10.78 9.88 11.76
N ASP A 244 -10.14 10.75 10.99
CA ASP A 244 -10.81 11.78 10.21
C ASP A 244 -11.16 11.29 8.79
N TYR A 245 -12.41 11.52 8.38
CA TYR A 245 -12.89 11.11 7.06
C TYR A 245 -12.13 11.80 5.93
N ALA A 246 -11.59 10.99 5.01
CA ALA A 246 -10.83 11.41 3.83
C ALA A 246 -9.54 12.22 4.14
N VAL A 247 -9.09 12.26 5.39
CA VAL A 247 -7.83 12.88 5.79
C VAL A 247 -6.77 11.79 6.00
N PRO A 248 -5.65 11.81 5.25
CA PRO A 248 -4.59 10.83 5.45
C PRO A 248 -3.89 10.99 6.81
N THR A 249 -3.69 9.87 7.51
CA THR A 249 -2.78 9.76 8.65
C THR A 249 -1.49 9.14 8.14
N THR A 250 -0.35 9.75 8.44
CA THR A 250 0.97 9.25 8.01
C THR A 250 1.92 9.14 9.17
N GLY A 251 2.76 8.11 9.16
CA GLY A 251 3.80 7.89 10.13
C GLY A 251 5.08 7.40 9.47
N GLN A 252 6.19 7.77 10.07
CA GLN A 252 7.51 7.28 9.72
C GLN A 252 8.25 6.93 11.00
N THR A 253 8.85 5.74 11.01
CA THR A 253 9.68 5.28 12.12
C THR A 253 11.05 4.85 11.59
N ILE A 254 12.10 5.08 12.36
CA ILE A 254 13.49 4.75 12.01
C ILE A 254 14.12 4.03 13.19
N GLY A 255 14.81 2.94 12.90
CA GLY A 255 15.55 2.18 13.91
C GLY A 255 15.34 0.67 13.80
N ALA A 256 15.56 -0.01 14.91
CA ALA A 256 15.36 -1.45 15.02
C ALA A 256 13.88 -1.79 15.02
N ILE A 257 13.29 -1.89 13.83
CA ILE A 257 11.86 -2.20 13.66
C ILE A 257 11.65 -3.67 13.98
N ASP A 258 10.80 -3.95 14.98
CA ASP A 258 10.37 -5.30 15.33
C ASP A 258 9.30 -5.78 14.37
N TYR A 259 8.32 -4.92 14.06
CA TYR A 259 7.28 -5.17 13.06
C TYR A 259 6.56 -3.89 12.63
N LEU A 260 5.94 -3.95 11.45
CA LEU A 260 4.89 -3.04 11.01
C LEU A 260 3.63 -3.85 10.82
N ALA A 261 2.49 -3.42 11.37
CA ALA A 261 1.26 -4.17 11.30
C ALA A 261 0.05 -3.30 11.01
N THR A 262 -1.00 -3.91 10.49
CA THR A 262 -2.35 -3.36 10.47
C THR A 262 -3.29 -4.38 11.10
N ARG A 263 -4.21 -3.91 11.92
CA ARG A 263 -5.22 -4.75 12.54
C ARG A 263 -6.61 -4.22 12.29
N THR A 264 -7.58 -5.10 12.32
CA THR A 264 -9.01 -4.81 12.48
C THR A 264 -9.48 -5.38 13.81
N LYS A 265 -10.78 -5.44 14.01
CA LYS A 265 -11.37 -6.04 15.21
C LYS A 265 -10.96 -7.51 15.43
N TYR A 266 -10.78 -8.26 14.35
CA TYR A 266 -10.60 -9.73 14.40
C TYR A 266 -9.26 -10.22 13.87
N PHE A 267 -8.62 -9.45 13.01
CA PHE A 267 -7.45 -9.91 12.25
C PHE A 267 -6.31 -8.91 12.31
N VAL A 268 -5.10 -9.44 12.18
CA VAL A 268 -3.87 -8.68 12.07
C VAL A 268 -3.07 -9.21 10.89
N SER A 269 -2.43 -8.29 10.15
CA SER A 269 -1.38 -8.59 9.20
C SER A 269 -0.13 -7.80 9.57
N ALA A 270 1.04 -8.45 9.55
CA ALA A 270 2.29 -7.83 9.94
C ALA A 270 3.42 -8.15 8.97
N ILE A 271 4.29 -7.17 8.75
CA ILE A 271 5.62 -7.32 8.17
C ILE A 271 6.59 -7.43 9.33
N ILE A 272 7.21 -8.58 9.51
CA ILE A 272 8.15 -8.87 10.57
C ILE A 272 9.51 -9.16 9.92
N PRO A 273 10.53 -8.32 10.12
CA PRO A 273 11.86 -8.57 9.58
C PRO A 273 12.47 -9.85 10.17
N ASP A 274 13.06 -10.70 9.33
CA ASP A 274 13.75 -11.91 9.79
C ASP A 274 15.03 -11.58 10.60
N LYS A 275 15.61 -10.40 10.32
CA LYS A 275 16.75 -9.83 11.05
C LYS A 275 16.48 -8.36 11.33
N ILE A 276 16.68 -7.97 12.56
CA ILE A 276 16.57 -6.57 12.99
C ILE A 276 17.70 -5.77 12.33
N ASN A 277 17.34 -4.69 11.65
CA ASN A 277 18.25 -3.73 11.07
C ASN A 277 18.09 -2.38 11.79
N PRO A 278 19.13 -1.86 12.47
CA PRO A 278 19.04 -0.61 13.21
C PRO A 278 18.84 0.64 12.32
N ASP A 279 19.15 0.51 11.02
CA ASP A 279 18.99 1.59 10.03
C ASP A 279 17.71 1.42 9.18
N ALA A 280 16.80 0.53 9.57
CA ALA A 280 15.57 0.32 8.84
C ALA A 280 14.65 1.53 8.97
N MET A 281 13.78 1.72 7.97
CA MET A 281 12.71 2.71 8.00
C MET A 281 11.37 2.04 7.75
N GLY A 282 10.40 2.39 8.59
CA GLY A 282 9.01 2.01 8.43
C GLY A 282 8.16 3.19 8.03
N PHE A 283 7.21 2.97 7.13
CA PHE A 283 6.24 3.98 6.72
C PHE A 283 4.85 3.42 6.90
N VAL A 284 3.99 4.25 7.45
CA VAL A 284 2.57 3.98 7.63
C VAL A 284 1.78 5.09 6.95
N GLU A 285 0.77 4.71 6.19
CA GLU A 285 -0.21 5.63 5.62
C GLU A 285 -1.59 5.03 5.85
N GLY A 286 -2.49 5.79 6.46
CA GLY A 286 -3.87 5.40 6.72
C GLY A 286 -4.86 6.42 6.19
N ILE A 287 -6.03 5.97 5.74
CA ILE A 287 -7.13 6.83 5.35
C ILE A 287 -8.45 6.17 5.70
N ARG A 288 -9.36 6.94 6.34
CA ARG A 288 -10.75 6.56 6.55
C ARG A 288 -11.60 6.99 5.38
N ILE A 289 -12.35 6.07 4.80
CA ILE A 289 -13.26 6.33 3.68
C ILE A 289 -14.63 5.70 3.96
N GLY A 290 -15.67 6.13 3.23
CA GLY A 290 -16.99 5.51 3.32
C GLY A 290 -16.97 4.05 2.90
N ALA A 291 -17.63 3.19 3.65
CA ALA A 291 -17.88 1.80 3.29
C ALA A 291 -19.06 1.70 2.30
N LEU A 292 -19.16 0.55 1.62
CA LEU A 292 -20.39 0.18 0.90
C LEU A 292 -21.44 -0.21 1.95
N GLY A 293 -22.44 0.65 2.17
CA GLY A 293 -23.42 0.52 3.23
C GLY A 293 -23.18 1.54 4.35
N ASP A 294 -23.59 1.19 5.57
CA ASP A 294 -23.44 2.06 6.72
C ASP A 294 -22.03 1.94 7.32
N GLY A 295 -21.40 3.09 7.61
CA GLY A 295 -20.13 3.16 8.33
C GLY A 295 -18.93 3.53 7.46
N TYR A 296 -17.76 3.20 7.95
CA TYR A 296 -16.46 3.56 7.38
C TYR A 296 -15.57 2.33 7.22
N THR A 297 -14.53 2.48 6.44
CA THR A 297 -13.43 1.52 6.36
C THR A 297 -12.11 2.28 6.33
N GLU A 298 -11.13 1.81 7.09
CA GLU A 298 -9.77 2.32 7.05
C GLU A 298 -8.93 1.45 6.13
N LYS A 299 -8.09 2.12 5.35
CA LYS A 299 -7.08 1.47 4.50
C LYS A 299 -5.72 1.91 4.98
N TYR A 300 -4.98 0.97 5.54
CA TYR A 300 -3.61 1.20 5.98
C TYR A 300 -2.63 0.60 4.99
N SER A 301 -1.65 1.41 4.60
CA SER A 301 -0.50 0.97 3.81
C SER A 301 0.73 0.96 4.68
N LEU A 302 1.50 -0.11 4.60
CA LEU A 302 2.75 -0.28 5.32
C LEU A 302 3.88 -0.42 4.30
N ALA A 303 5.03 0.18 4.58
CA ALA A 303 6.22 -0.04 3.79
C ALA A 303 7.45 -0.18 4.68
N TYR A 304 8.19 -1.26 4.49
CA TYR A 304 9.46 -1.52 5.16
C TYR A 304 10.59 -1.25 4.18
N ARG A 305 11.39 -0.24 4.48
CA ARG A 305 12.52 0.19 3.64
C ARG A 305 13.79 -0.53 4.00
N VAL A 306 14.44 -1.06 2.99
CA VAL A 306 15.70 -1.79 3.11
C VAL A 306 16.75 -1.12 2.24
N ARG A 307 17.99 -1.07 2.76
CA ARG A 307 19.13 -0.62 1.98
C ARG A 307 19.62 -1.76 1.08
N TYR A 308 19.81 -1.44 -0.19
CA TYR A 308 20.47 -2.32 -1.15
C TYR A 308 22.00 -2.21 -0.98
N THR A 309 22.67 -3.32 -0.75
CA THR A 309 24.11 -3.36 -0.48
C THR A 309 24.93 -3.90 -1.64
N GLY A 310 24.29 -4.38 -2.74
CA GLY A 310 24.93 -4.96 -3.89
C GLY A 310 24.82 -6.46 -3.92
#